data_40f5f99d7b73902452cdaa27634ac4a8
#
_entry.id   40f5f99d7b73902452cdaa27634ac4a8
#
_cell.length_a   1.000
_cell.length_b   1.000
_cell.length_c   1.000
_cell.angle_alpha   90.00
_cell.angle_beta   90.00
_cell.angle_gamma   90.00
#
_symmetry.space_group_name_H-M   'P 1'
#
loop_
_entity.id
_entity.type
_entity.pdbx_description
1 polymer ?
#
loop_
_entity_poly.entity_id
_entity_poly.type
_entity_poly.pdbx_seq_one_letter_code
_entity_poly.pdbx_strand_id
1 'polypeptide(L)'
;EIYTDVDGVFTADPRIVPSARRIESITSEEMLEMAANGAKILHLRSVEYARRYGVTMHVRSSFSMLEGTRVVTPTEEEEQLMEAPIISGVAHDRSQAKITAVGVPDVPGAAARLFETVAAAGANIDMIVQNVSVHDTGKTDISFTLPTADIAAVRVALDALAEELRYDDLIFNDGI
;
A
#
# COMPACT_ATOMS: atom_id res chain seq x y z
N GLU A 1 -9.11 25.11 -2.63
CA GLU A 1 -9.13 24.43 -3.94
C GLU A 1 -7.72 24.02 -4.32
N ILE A 2 -7.58 22.83 -4.92
CA ILE A 2 -6.33 22.30 -5.47
C ILE A 2 -6.58 22.04 -6.95
N TYR A 3 -5.81 22.69 -7.79
CA TYR A 3 -5.88 22.53 -9.24
C TYR A 3 -4.78 21.59 -9.72
N THR A 4 -5.17 20.58 -10.50
CA THR A 4 -4.29 19.52 -11.01
C THR A 4 -4.56 19.28 -12.51
N ASP A 5 -3.91 18.30 -13.09
CA ASP A 5 -4.09 17.88 -14.50
C ASP A 5 -5.23 16.86 -14.70
N VAL A 6 -5.88 16.42 -13.61
CA VAL A 6 -7.00 15.47 -13.64
C VAL A 6 -8.28 16.09 -13.10
N ASP A 7 -9.44 15.57 -13.52
CA ASP A 7 -10.76 16.08 -13.18
C ASP A 7 -11.26 15.75 -11.76
N GLY A 8 -10.38 15.29 -10.88
CA GLY A 8 -10.69 14.90 -9.52
C GLY A 8 -10.16 13.51 -9.17
N VAL A 9 -10.70 12.93 -8.11
CA VAL A 9 -10.40 11.57 -7.65
C VAL A 9 -11.34 10.59 -8.34
N PHE A 10 -10.81 9.47 -8.80
CA PHE A 10 -11.56 8.43 -9.49
C PHE A 10 -11.61 7.15 -8.67
N THR A 11 -12.61 6.31 -8.91
CA THR A 11 -12.78 5.00 -8.25
C THR A 11 -11.63 4.02 -8.54
N ALA A 12 -10.87 4.25 -9.60
CA ALA A 12 -9.61 3.58 -9.93
C ALA A 12 -8.84 4.48 -10.90
N ASP A 13 -7.59 4.15 -11.22
CA ASP A 13 -6.82 4.88 -12.24
C ASP A 13 -7.47 4.69 -13.62
N PRO A 14 -8.02 5.74 -14.25
CA PRO A 14 -8.71 5.63 -15.54
C PRO A 14 -7.80 5.21 -16.70
N ARG A 15 -6.47 5.31 -16.53
CA ARG A 15 -5.50 4.81 -17.52
C ARG A 15 -5.41 3.28 -17.51
N ILE A 16 -5.80 2.65 -16.41
CA ILE A 16 -5.81 1.19 -16.23
C ILE A 16 -7.23 0.65 -16.35
N VAL A 17 -8.19 1.35 -15.75
CA VAL A 17 -9.62 0.98 -15.74
C VAL A 17 -10.41 2.07 -16.46
N PRO A 18 -10.63 1.96 -17.81
CA PRO A 18 -11.33 2.99 -18.57
C PRO A 18 -12.76 3.28 -18.10
N SER A 19 -13.38 2.34 -17.38
CA SER A 19 -14.71 2.49 -16.79
C SER A 19 -14.71 3.16 -15.40
N ALA A 20 -13.54 3.57 -14.89
CA ALA A 20 -13.43 4.27 -13.62
C ALA A 20 -14.26 5.55 -13.63
N ARG A 21 -14.99 5.79 -12.54
CA ARG A 21 -15.87 6.96 -12.41
C ARG A 21 -15.25 7.96 -11.46
N ARG A 22 -15.47 9.24 -11.72
CA ARG A 22 -15.08 10.30 -10.80
C ARG A 22 -15.93 10.20 -9.53
N ILE A 23 -15.29 10.35 -8.38
CA ILE A 23 -15.91 10.41 -7.07
C ILE A 23 -16.29 11.88 -6.81
N GLU A 24 -17.55 12.15 -6.48
CA GLU A 24 -18.00 13.51 -6.20
C GLU A 24 -17.56 14.01 -4.83
N SER A 25 -17.65 13.12 -3.84
CA SER A 25 -17.22 13.38 -2.47
C SER A 25 -16.57 12.13 -1.89
N ILE A 26 -15.47 12.32 -1.17
CA ILE A 26 -14.72 11.26 -0.49
C ILE A 26 -14.32 11.74 0.89
N THR A 27 -14.27 10.87 1.88
CA THR A 27 -13.83 11.24 3.22
C THR A 27 -12.31 11.46 3.26
N SER A 28 -11.86 12.25 4.23
CA SER A 28 -10.42 12.46 4.43
C SER A 28 -9.70 11.16 4.76
N GLU A 29 -10.35 10.24 5.47
CA GLU A 29 -9.84 8.92 5.80
C GLU A 29 -9.61 8.06 4.55
N GLU A 30 -10.63 7.93 3.71
CA GLU A 30 -10.54 7.19 2.45
C GLU A 30 -9.49 7.80 1.51
N MET A 31 -9.42 9.13 1.45
CA MET A 31 -8.42 9.82 0.63
C MET A 31 -6.99 9.61 1.16
N LEU A 32 -6.80 9.54 2.49
CA LEU A 32 -5.52 9.20 3.11
C LEU A 32 -5.07 7.79 2.72
N GLU A 33 -5.98 6.82 2.82
CA GLU A 33 -5.70 5.44 2.41
C GLU A 33 -5.35 5.35 0.92
N MET A 34 -6.11 6.00 0.07
CA MET A 34 -5.82 6.03 -1.36
C MET A 34 -4.47 6.69 -1.67
N ALA A 35 -4.15 7.81 -1.00
CA ALA A 35 -2.90 8.54 -1.21
C ALA A 35 -1.69 7.76 -0.68
N ALA A 36 -1.84 7.01 0.42
CA ALA A 36 -0.80 6.13 0.97
C ALA A 36 -0.50 4.94 0.05
N ASN A 37 -1.53 4.43 -0.66
CA ASN A 37 -1.45 3.24 -1.50
C ASN A 37 -1.35 3.54 -3.00
N GLY A 38 -0.84 4.71 -3.37
CA GLY A 38 -0.43 5.01 -4.75
C GLY A 38 -1.32 5.95 -5.55
N ALA A 39 -2.44 6.44 -5.02
CA ALA A 39 -3.24 7.48 -5.68
C ALA A 39 -2.54 8.85 -5.56
N LYS A 40 -1.67 9.16 -6.50
CA LYS A 40 -0.78 10.34 -6.50
C LYS A 40 -1.48 11.67 -6.84
N ILE A 41 -2.79 11.76 -6.68
CA ILE A 41 -3.58 12.98 -6.98
C ILE A 41 -3.37 14.04 -5.92
N LEU A 42 -3.35 13.64 -4.65
CA LEU A 42 -3.06 14.49 -3.50
C LEU A 42 -1.86 13.96 -2.73
N HIS A 43 -1.06 14.89 -2.22
CA HIS A 43 0.03 14.51 -1.33
C HIS A 43 -0.54 14.13 0.04
N LEU A 44 -0.13 12.97 0.58
CA LEU A 44 -0.59 12.40 1.84
C LEU A 44 -0.62 13.45 2.98
N ARG A 45 0.48 14.20 3.16
CA ARG A 45 0.58 15.24 4.20
C ARG A 45 -0.43 16.36 4.03
N SER A 46 -0.79 16.72 2.79
CA SER A 46 -1.79 17.77 2.55
C SER A 46 -3.16 17.32 3.02
N VAL A 47 -3.52 16.06 2.79
CA VAL A 47 -4.79 15.48 3.26
C VAL A 47 -4.79 15.37 4.78
N GLU A 48 -3.69 14.91 5.39
CA GLU A 48 -3.53 14.81 6.84
C GLU A 48 -3.71 16.17 7.54
N TYR A 49 -3.07 17.22 7.01
CA TYR A 49 -3.23 18.57 7.56
C TYR A 49 -4.66 19.10 7.41
N ALA A 50 -5.26 18.93 6.23
CA ALA A 50 -6.64 19.35 6.00
C ALA A 50 -7.60 18.64 6.95
N ARG A 51 -7.48 17.34 7.13
CA ARG A 51 -8.24 16.54 8.10
C ARG A 51 -8.07 17.07 9.52
N ARG A 52 -6.83 17.27 9.96
CA ARG A 52 -6.51 17.74 11.32
C ARG A 52 -7.16 19.08 11.67
N TYR A 53 -7.30 19.94 10.68
CA TYR A 53 -7.89 21.28 10.86
C TYR A 53 -9.35 21.39 10.37
N GLY A 54 -10.00 20.30 10.01
CA GLY A 54 -11.36 20.27 9.51
C GLY A 54 -11.57 21.07 8.22
N VAL A 55 -10.55 21.13 7.36
CA VAL A 55 -10.58 21.89 6.12
C VAL A 55 -11.04 20.99 4.97
N THR A 56 -12.21 21.29 4.39
CA THR A 56 -12.64 20.65 3.14
C THR A 56 -11.70 21.04 2.00
N MET A 57 -11.15 20.05 1.30
CA MET A 57 -10.40 20.27 0.07
C MET A 57 -11.28 20.04 -1.15
N HIS A 58 -11.03 20.80 -2.20
CA HIS A 58 -11.72 20.66 -3.48
C HIS A 58 -10.69 20.46 -4.58
N VAL A 59 -10.65 19.25 -5.17
CA VAL A 59 -9.72 18.85 -6.21
C VAL A 59 -10.37 19.05 -7.57
N ARG A 60 -9.77 19.89 -8.41
CA ARG A 60 -10.30 20.27 -9.73
C ARG A 60 -9.21 20.24 -10.79
N SER A 61 -9.62 20.08 -12.03
CA SER A 61 -8.72 20.21 -13.17
C SER A 61 -8.42 21.67 -13.49
N SER A 62 -7.17 21.97 -13.86
CA SER A 62 -6.78 23.25 -14.45
C SER A 62 -7.25 23.40 -15.90
N PHE A 63 -7.70 22.32 -16.53
CA PHE A 63 -8.01 22.25 -17.97
C PHE A 63 -9.50 22.06 -18.29
N SER A 64 -10.33 21.85 -17.27
CA SER A 64 -11.77 21.67 -17.44
C SER A 64 -12.57 22.50 -16.45
N MET A 65 -13.86 22.67 -16.72
CA MET A 65 -14.81 23.35 -15.86
C MET A 65 -15.64 22.37 -15.02
N LEU A 66 -15.27 21.09 -15.00
CA LEU A 66 -15.96 20.09 -14.19
C LEU A 66 -15.81 20.38 -12.71
N GLU A 67 -16.80 19.96 -11.90
CA GLU A 67 -16.83 20.26 -10.47
C GLU A 67 -15.68 19.62 -9.67
N GLY A 68 -15.11 18.53 -10.16
CA GLY A 68 -14.03 17.85 -9.43
C GLY A 68 -14.52 16.99 -8.28
N THR A 69 -13.66 16.77 -7.27
CA THR A 69 -13.93 15.94 -6.09
C THR A 69 -13.78 16.77 -4.83
N ARG A 70 -14.70 16.64 -3.90
CA ARG A 70 -14.59 17.23 -2.55
C ARG A 70 -14.05 16.18 -1.59
N VAL A 71 -13.00 16.54 -0.84
CA VAL A 71 -12.48 15.73 0.26
C VAL A 71 -12.97 16.38 1.55
N VAL A 72 -13.79 15.65 2.28
CA VAL A 72 -14.51 16.16 3.47
C VAL A 72 -14.09 15.37 4.71
N THR A 73 -14.16 16.03 5.87
CA THR A 73 -14.02 15.36 7.16
C THR A 73 -15.42 15.40 7.80
N PRO A 74 -16.21 14.32 7.68
CA PRO A 74 -17.54 14.29 8.26
C PRO A 74 -17.47 14.34 9.79
N THR A 75 -18.53 14.83 10.41
CA THR A 75 -18.73 14.73 11.86
C THR A 75 -19.22 13.32 12.21
N GLU A 76 -19.06 12.90 13.48
CA GLU A 76 -19.53 11.58 13.93
C GLU A 76 -21.04 11.35 13.67
N GLU A 77 -21.86 12.40 13.71
CA GLU A 77 -23.29 12.34 13.42
C GLU A 77 -23.54 12.14 11.90
N GLU A 78 -22.75 12.78 11.06
CA GLU A 78 -22.84 12.63 9.60
C GLU A 78 -22.35 11.24 9.14
N GLU A 79 -21.31 10.69 9.76
CA GLU A 79 -20.83 9.32 9.48
C GLU A 79 -21.91 8.27 9.77
N GLN A 80 -22.67 8.42 10.86
CA GLN A 80 -23.75 7.49 11.23
C GLN A 80 -24.95 7.55 10.28
N LEU A 81 -25.14 8.65 9.56
CA LEU A 81 -26.24 8.84 8.61
C LEU A 81 -25.87 8.47 7.16
N MET A 82 -24.60 8.32 6.86
CA MET A 82 -24.14 7.95 5.53
C MET A 82 -24.17 6.42 5.37
N GLU A 83 -24.98 5.92 4.43
CA GLU A 83 -24.77 4.59 3.86
C GLU A 83 -23.47 4.64 3.03
N ALA A 84 -22.34 4.30 3.66
CA ALA A 84 -21.07 4.25 2.98
C ALA A 84 -21.03 3.06 2.01
N PRO A 85 -20.56 3.23 0.77
CA PRO A 85 -20.28 2.11 -0.10
C PRO A 85 -19.22 1.21 0.55
N ILE A 86 -19.36 -0.10 0.41
CA ILE A 86 -18.40 -1.07 0.97
C ILE A 86 -17.00 -0.86 0.38
N ILE A 87 -16.91 -0.35 -0.85
CA ILE A 87 -15.66 -0.01 -1.55
C ILE A 87 -15.85 1.33 -2.25
N SER A 88 -15.09 2.34 -1.83
CA SER A 88 -15.13 3.69 -2.41
C SER A 88 -14.21 3.82 -3.62
N GLY A 89 -13.07 3.12 -3.61
CA GLY A 89 -12.10 3.14 -4.68
C GLY A 89 -11.02 2.08 -4.53
N VAL A 90 -10.20 1.92 -5.56
CA VAL A 90 -9.06 1.01 -5.60
C VAL A 90 -7.83 1.81 -6.03
N ALA A 91 -6.85 1.92 -5.15
CA ALA A 91 -5.53 2.44 -5.46
C ALA A 91 -4.56 1.30 -5.79
N HIS A 92 -3.51 1.60 -6.55
CA HIS A 92 -2.45 0.63 -6.83
C HIS A 92 -1.08 1.31 -6.74
N ASP A 93 -0.09 0.59 -6.25
CA ASP A 93 1.30 1.01 -6.25
C ASP A 93 2.16 -0.04 -6.96
N ARG A 94 2.96 0.41 -7.94
CA ARG A 94 3.90 -0.42 -8.70
C ARG A 94 5.34 -0.29 -8.21
N SER A 95 5.56 0.42 -7.12
CA SER A 95 6.88 0.60 -6.53
C SER A 95 7.23 -0.48 -5.50
N GLN A 96 6.36 -1.46 -5.34
CA GLN A 96 6.53 -2.56 -4.41
C GLN A 96 7.06 -3.82 -5.10
N ALA A 97 7.81 -4.60 -4.35
CA ALA A 97 8.27 -5.93 -4.74
C ALA A 97 7.90 -6.94 -3.65
N LYS A 98 7.69 -8.18 -4.05
CA LYS A 98 7.47 -9.29 -3.13
C LYS A 98 8.69 -10.20 -3.09
N ILE A 99 9.15 -10.51 -1.89
CA ILE A 99 10.16 -11.54 -1.64
C ILE A 99 9.47 -12.70 -0.92
N THR A 100 9.76 -13.92 -1.36
CA THR A 100 9.31 -15.13 -0.69
C THR A 100 10.54 -15.96 -0.31
N ALA A 101 10.75 -16.16 0.99
CA ALA A 101 11.67 -17.14 1.52
C ALA A 101 10.94 -18.49 1.60
N VAL A 102 11.36 -19.43 0.76
CA VAL A 102 10.72 -20.75 0.62
C VAL A 102 11.37 -21.74 1.56
N GLY A 103 10.57 -22.53 2.25
CA GLY A 103 11.06 -23.63 3.08
C GLY A 103 11.85 -23.18 4.32
N VAL A 104 11.48 -22.05 4.92
CA VAL A 104 12.05 -21.59 6.19
C VAL A 104 11.68 -22.60 7.29
N PRO A 105 12.63 -23.05 8.13
CA PRO A 105 12.32 -23.93 9.27
C PRO A 105 11.23 -23.32 10.17
N ASP A 106 10.18 -24.07 10.45
CA ASP A 106 9.10 -23.63 11.34
C ASP A 106 9.48 -23.86 12.80
N VAL A 107 10.45 -23.08 13.26
CA VAL A 107 10.95 -23.09 14.64
C VAL A 107 10.88 -21.69 15.24
N PRO A 108 10.68 -21.59 16.56
CA PRO A 108 10.67 -20.29 17.24
C PRO A 108 11.93 -19.47 16.93
N GLY A 109 11.73 -18.22 16.50
CA GLY A 109 12.82 -17.29 16.19
C GLY A 109 13.27 -17.25 14.73
N ALA A 110 12.92 -18.21 13.87
CA ALA A 110 13.31 -18.21 12.47
C ALA A 110 12.79 -16.96 11.71
N ALA A 111 11.50 -16.66 11.82
CA ALA A 111 10.91 -15.45 11.24
C ALA A 111 11.53 -14.17 11.83
N ALA A 112 11.75 -14.12 13.14
CA ALA A 112 12.38 -12.97 13.79
C ALA A 112 13.77 -12.72 13.20
N ARG A 113 14.57 -13.75 13.04
CA ARG A 113 15.92 -13.65 12.47
C ARG A 113 15.91 -13.17 11.01
N LEU A 114 14.93 -13.65 10.21
CA LEU A 114 14.74 -13.20 8.84
C LEU A 114 14.49 -11.68 8.82
N PHE A 115 13.50 -11.21 9.60
CA PHE A 115 13.10 -9.81 9.59
C PHE A 115 14.10 -8.87 10.28
N GLU A 116 14.83 -9.31 11.29
CA GLU A 116 15.97 -8.56 11.84
C GLU A 116 17.03 -8.29 10.77
N THR A 117 17.32 -9.29 9.91
CA THR A 117 18.28 -9.15 8.82
C THR A 117 17.77 -8.16 7.77
N VAL A 118 16.50 -8.22 7.39
CA VAL A 118 15.90 -7.28 6.44
C VAL A 118 15.88 -5.85 7.01
N ALA A 119 15.52 -5.70 8.28
CA ALA A 119 15.54 -4.40 8.97
C ALA A 119 16.96 -3.83 9.07
N ALA A 120 17.96 -4.67 9.35
CA ALA A 120 19.37 -4.26 9.39
C ALA A 120 19.90 -3.81 8.02
N ALA A 121 19.32 -4.31 6.92
CA ALA A 121 19.60 -3.84 5.56
C ALA A 121 18.93 -2.48 5.25
N GLY A 122 18.16 -1.91 6.18
CA GLY A 122 17.51 -0.60 6.06
C GLY A 122 16.19 -0.61 5.30
N ALA A 123 15.65 -1.78 4.95
CA ALA A 123 14.39 -1.90 4.24
C ALA A 123 13.17 -1.81 5.18
N ASN A 124 12.13 -1.15 4.70
CA ASN A 124 10.83 -1.11 5.37
C ASN A 124 9.90 -2.16 4.76
N ILE A 125 9.31 -2.99 5.62
CA ILE A 125 8.37 -4.04 5.22
C ILE A 125 6.95 -3.54 5.42
N ASP A 126 6.09 -3.74 4.42
CA ASP A 126 4.69 -3.31 4.48
C ASP A 126 3.75 -4.47 4.82
N MET A 127 3.85 -5.59 4.13
CA MET A 127 2.99 -6.76 4.33
C MET A 127 3.83 -8.01 4.59
N ILE A 128 3.37 -8.86 5.51
CA ILE A 128 3.95 -10.17 5.79
C ILE A 128 2.86 -11.23 5.69
N VAL A 129 3.12 -12.27 4.90
CA VAL A 129 2.25 -13.46 4.79
C VAL A 129 3.08 -14.69 5.07
N GLN A 130 2.67 -15.48 6.05
CA GLN A 130 3.27 -16.77 6.36
C GLN A 130 2.29 -17.88 6.01
N ASN A 131 2.70 -18.79 5.14
CA ASN A 131 1.95 -19.97 4.77
C ASN A 131 2.46 -21.17 5.55
N VAL A 132 1.60 -21.74 6.38
CA VAL A 132 1.92 -23.00 7.06
C VAL A 132 1.92 -24.14 6.02
N SER A 133 2.98 -24.95 6.02
CA SER A 133 3.08 -26.10 5.11
C SER A 133 1.91 -27.06 5.32
N VAL A 134 1.21 -27.39 4.24
CA VAL A 134 0.06 -28.34 4.26
C VAL A 134 0.52 -29.78 4.57
N HIS A 135 1.81 -30.07 4.51
CA HIS A 135 2.36 -31.43 4.57
C HIS A 135 3.23 -31.74 5.79
N ASP A 136 3.07 -31.04 6.89
CA ASP A 136 3.81 -31.29 8.16
C ASP A 136 5.35 -31.47 7.93
N THR A 137 5.90 -30.66 7.02
CA THR A 137 7.32 -30.73 6.64
C THR A 137 8.24 -30.06 7.66
N GLY A 138 7.68 -29.39 8.68
CA GLY A 138 8.42 -28.56 9.61
C GLY A 138 9.02 -27.31 8.95
N LYS A 139 8.49 -26.91 7.78
CA LYS A 139 8.91 -25.74 7.01
C LYS A 139 7.72 -24.87 6.66
N THR A 140 7.97 -23.59 6.46
CA THR A 140 6.98 -22.59 6.09
C THR A 140 7.54 -21.66 5.02
N ASP A 141 6.65 -21.11 4.19
CA ASP A 141 7.03 -20.05 3.26
C ASP A 141 6.64 -18.70 3.86
N ILE A 142 7.60 -17.78 3.87
CA ILE A 142 7.40 -16.43 4.37
C ILE A 142 7.53 -15.46 3.20
N SER A 143 6.41 -14.80 2.86
CA SER A 143 6.37 -13.74 1.85
C SER A 143 6.23 -12.38 2.53
N PHE A 144 6.91 -11.40 1.98
CA PHE A 144 6.78 -10.01 2.44
C PHE A 144 6.99 -9.03 1.29
N THR A 145 6.46 -7.82 1.44
CA THR A 145 6.60 -6.73 0.46
C THR A 145 7.51 -5.65 1.00
N LEU A 146 8.22 -5.01 0.07
CA LEU A 146 9.12 -3.88 0.36
C LEU A 146 9.25 -3.00 -0.90
N PRO A 147 9.74 -1.76 -0.77
CA PRO A 147 10.04 -0.92 -1.92
C PRO A 147 11.03 -1.59 -2.88
N THR A 148 10.74 -1.53 -4.19
CA THR A 148 11.59 -2.10 -5.25
C THR A 148 13.05 -1.61 -5.15
N ALA A 149 13.25 -0.37 -4.69
CA ALA A 149 14.58 0.21 -4.50
C ALA A 149 15.45 -0.54 -3.48
N ASP A 150 14.84 -1.24 -2.52
CA ASP A 150 15.54 -1.92 -1.43
C ASP A 150 15.90 -3.37 -1.75
N ILE A 151 15.40 -3.92 -2.88
CA ILE A 151 15.63 -5.33 -3.28
C ILE A 151 17.11 -5.68 -3.27
N ALA A 152 17.97 -4.82 -3.84
CA ALA A 152 19.39 -5.14 -4.00
C ALA A 152 20.09 -5.31 -2.65
N ALA A 153 19.82 -4.43 -1.69
CA ALA A 153 20.41 -4.50 -0.35
C ALA A 153 19.88 -5.71 0.43
N VAL A 154 18.57 -5.95 0.36
CA VAL A 154 17.91 -7.08 1.04
C VAL A 154 18.36 -8.42 0.46
N ARG A 155 18.53 -8.53 -0.86
CA ARG A 155 19.05 -9.73 -1.49
C ARG A 155 20.41 -10.13 -0.93
N VAL A 156 21.36 -9.18 -0.88
CA VAL A 156 22.71 -9.44 -0.34
C VAL A 156 22.64 -9.88 1.12
N ALA A 157 21.79 -9.25 1.92
CA ALA A 157 21.64 -9.59 3.32
C ALA A 157 21.02 -10.98 3.53
N LEU A 158 20.02 -11.33 2.73
CA LEU A 158 19.37 -12.64 2.80
C LEU A 158 20.26 -13.76 2.27
N ASP A 159 21.00 -13.54 1.17
CA ASP A 159 21.95 -14.51 0.65
C ASP A 159 23.01 -14.86 1.71
N ALA A 160 23.47 -13.87 2.49
CA ALA A 160 24.39 -14.12 3.61
C ALA A 160 23.75 -14.89 4.78
N LEU A 161 22.42 -14.81 4.93
CA LEU A 161 21.67 -15.51 5.97
C LEU A 161 21.35 -16.97 5.60
N ALA A 162 21.51 -17.37 4.34
CA ALA A 162 21.06 -18.66 3.81
C ALA A 162 21.61 -19.87 4.58
N GLU A 163 22.90 -19.84 4.93
CA GLU A 163 23.55 -20.94 5.66
C GLU A 163 23.04 -21.07 7.11
N GLU A 164 22.72 -19.93 7.75
CA GLU A 164 22.24 -19.88 9.12
C GLU A 164 20.78 -20.32 9.21
N LEU A 165 19.91 -19.72 8.38
CA LEU A 165 18.46 -19.92 8.44
C LEU A 165 17.99 -21.16 7.67
N ARG A 166 18.79 -21.68 6.74
CA ARG A 166 18.55 -22.91 5.98
C ARG A 166 17.21 -22.97 5.24
N TYR A 167 16.78 -21.86 4.68
CA TYR A 167 15.66 -21.87 3.75
C TYR A 167 16.09 -22.49 2.40
N ASP A 168 15.13 -23.00 1.64
CA ASP A 168 15.39 -23.74 0.41
C ASP A 168 15.65 -22.82 -0.78
N ASP A 169 14.95 -21.68 -0.89
CA ASP A 169 15.05 -20.75 -2.02
C ASP A 169 14.56 -19.32 -1.65
N LEU A 170 14.96 -18.34 -2.46
CA LEU A 170 14.47 -16.97 -2.42
C LEU A 170 13.87 -16.58 -3.77
N ILE A 171 12.58 -16.30 -3.79
CA ILE A 171 11.87 -15.84 -4.98
C ILE A 171 11.66 -14.34 -4.88
N PHE A 172 12.14 -13.60 -5.88
CA PHE A 172 11.97 -12.17 -6.02
C PHE A 172 10.98 -11.86 -7.14
N ASN A 173 9.96 -11.09 -6.83
CA ASN A 173 8.97 -10.62 -7.79
C ASN A 173 8.86 -9.09 -7.68
N ASP A 174 9.37 -8.39 -8.69
CA ASP A 174 9.44 -6.92 -8.79
C ASP A 174 8.32 -6.31 -9.62
N GLY A 175 7.35 -7.10 -10.02
CA GLY A 175 6.21 -6.70 -10.88
C GLY A 175 4.84 -6.90 -10.23
N ILE A 176 4.70 -6.64 -8.92
CA ILE A 176 3.41 -6.74 -8.22
C ILE A 176 2.69 -5.40 -8.15
#